data_e2af28d19f187dcdb52931f1f3f4da08
#
_entry.id   e2af28d19f187dcdb52931f1f3f4da08
#
_cell.length_a   1.000
_cell.length_b   1.000
_cell.length_c   1.000
_cell.angle_alpha   90.00
_cell.angle_beta   90.00
_cell.angle_gamma   90.00
#
_symmetry.space_group_name_H-M   'P 1'
#
loop_
_entity.id
_entity.type
_entity.pdbx_description
1 polymer ?
#
loop_
_entity_poly.entity_id
_entity_poly.type
_entity_poly.pdbx_seq_one_letter_code
_entity_poly.pdbx_strand_id
1 'polypeptide(L)'
;AKVAAKLAVGYTLDELRNDIAGGVGGEQFMPASFEPTIDYVVTKIPRFAFEKFPQANDRLTTQMKSVGEVMAIGRTFQESLQKALRGLEVGVDGLDEKTTDLDTIETELGDPGPDRIWYLADAFRCGMAFAEIHNLTRIDPWFLAQIEDLVRQEQALAGNTLDALDRDALRK
;
A
#
# COMPACT_ATOMS: atom_id res chain seq x y z
N ALA A 1 -10.82 -17.38 -13.10
CA ALA A 1 -12.03 -17.54 -13.94
C ALA A 1 -12.66 -18.94 -13.78
N LYS A 2 -11.89 -20.05 -13.93
CA LYS A 2 -12.41 -21.43 -13.85
C LYS A 2 -13.12 -21.76 -12.52
N VAL A 3 -12.51 -21.41 -11.38
CA VAL A 3 -13.12 -21.63 -10.05
C VAL A 3 -14.37 -20.76 -9.88
N ALA A 4 -14.30 -19.46 -10.23
CA ALA A 4 -15.43 -18.56 -10.13
C ALA A 4 -16.65 -19.01 -10.96
N ALA A 5 -16.42 -19.53 -12.18
CA ALA A 5 -17.49 -20.07 -13.03
C ALA A 5 -18.18 -21.28 -12.39
N LYS A 6 -17.42 -22.17 -11.75
CA LYS A 6 -17.98 -23.33 -11.05
C LYS A 6 -18.76 -22.94 -9.80
N LEU A 7 -18.26 -21.98 -9.01
CA LEU A 7 -18.99 -21.42 -7.85
C LEU A 7 -20.32 -20.80 -8.28
N ALA A 8 -20.34 -20.11 -9.42
CA ALA A 8 -21.56 -19.48 -9.94
C ALA A 8 -22.68 -20.49 -10.33
N VAL A 9 -22.32 -21.73 -10.61
CA VAL A 9 -23.28 -22.81 -10.93
C VAL A 9 -23.52 -23.78 -9.75
N GLY A 10 -23.07 -23.41 -8.52
CA GLY A 10 -23.45 -24.09 -7.29
C GLY A 10 -22.42 -25.01 -6.66
N TYR A 11 -21.20 -25.13 -7.20
CA TYR A 11 -20.12 -25.84 -6.53
C TYR A 11 -19.63 -25.06 -5.32
N THR A 12 -19.13 -25.76 -4.29
CA THR A 12 -18.47 -25.15 -3.14
C THR A 12 -16.94 -25.23 -3.25
N LEU A 13 -16.20 -24.42 -2.49
CA LEU A 13 -14.73 -24.39 -2.57
C LEU A 13 -14.07 -25.70 -2.13
N ASP A 14 -14.68 -26.41 -1.19
CA ASP A 14 -14.21 -27.71 -0.69
C ASP A 14 -14.40 -28.85 -1.72
N GLU A 15 -15.42 -28.75 -2.59
CA GLU A 15 -15.66 -29.69 -3.68
C GLU A 15 -14.72 -29.49 -4.87
N LEU A 16 -14.10 -28.32 -4.97
CA LEU A 16 -13.24 -27.98 -6.10
C LEU A 16 -11.78 -28.28 -5.81
N ARG A 17 -11.11 -28.86 -6.78
CA ARG A 17 -9.66 -29.08 -6.73
C ARG A 17 -8.91 -27.77 -7.03
N ASN A 18 -7.84 -27.53 -6.26
CA ASN A 18 -6.86 -26.51 -6.57
C ASN A 18 -5.84 -27.05 -7.60
N ASP A 19 -6.01 -26.67 -8.86
CA ASP A 19 -5.14 -27.12 -9.95
C ASP A 19 -3.73 -26.50 -9.92
N ILE A 20 -3.52 -25.42 -9.12
CA ILE A 20 -2.25 -24.70 -9.04
C ILE A 20 -1.32 -25.33 -7.98
N ALA A 21 -1.88 -25.76 -6.87
CA ALA A 21 -1.14 -26.32 -5.74
C ALA A 21 -0.92 -27.85 -5.84
N GLY A 22 -1.05 -28.43 -7.04
CA GLY A 22 -0.79 -29.84 -7.29
C GLY A 22 0.68 -30.16 -7.03
N GLY A 23 0.97 -30.84 -5.91
CA GLY A 23 2.33 -31.21 -5.51
C GLY A 23 3.01 -32.10 -6.56
N VAL A 24 4.33 -32.03 -6.59
CA VAL A 24 5.20 -32.97 -7.29
C VAL A 24 4.99 -34.34 -6.65
N GLY A 25 4.18 -35.20 -7.31
CA GLY A 25 3.84 -36.53 -6.78
C GLY A 25 2.40 -37.00 -7.02
N GLY A 26 1.56 -36.18 -7.59
CA GLY A 26 0.41 -36.61 -8.45
C GLY A 26 -0.88 -37.05 -7.79
N GLU A 27 -1.02 -37.29 -6.47
CA GLU A 27 -2.25 -37.89 -5.92
C GLU A 27 -2.89 -37.17 -4.73
N GLN A 28 -2.29 -36.11 -4.20
CA GLN A 28 -2.89 -35.44 -3.08
C GLN A 28 -3.90 -34.40 -3.52
N PHE A 29 -5.18 -34.67 -3.28
CA PHE A 29 -6.27 -33.72 -3.51
C PHE A 29 -6.13 -32.54 -2.54
N MET A 30 -5.88 -31.34 -3.07
CA MET A 30 -5.93 -30.10 -2.33
C MET A 30 -7.18 -29.33 -2.72
N PRO A 31 -8.13 -29.09 -1.83
CA PRO A 31 -9.34 -28.33 -2.16
C PRO A 31 -9.02 -26.85 -2.43
N ALA A 32 -9.86 -26.18 -3.19
CA ALA A 32 -9.75 -24.74 -3.44
C ALA A 32 -10.03 -23.89 -2.19
N SER A 33 -10.61 -24.50 -1.14
CA SER A 33 -10.85 -23.90 0.18
C SER A 33 -9.59 -23.84 1.07
N PHE A 34 -8.49 -24.51 0.67
CA PHE A 34 -7.26 -24.48 1.49
C PHE A 34 -6.65 -23.10 1.51
N GLU A 35 -6.47 -22.55 2.72
CA GLU A 35 -5.79 -21.27 2.96
C GLU A 35 -4.34 -21.53 3.39
N PRO A 36 -3.35 -21.16 2.56
CA PRO A 36 -1.95 -21.29 2.96
C PRO A 36 -1.60 -20.31 4.08
N THR A 37 -0.69 -20.70 4.95
CA THR A 37 -0.05 -19.78 5.90
C THR A 37 0.93 -18.89 5.13
N ILE A 38 0.71 -17.56 5.21
CA ILE A 38 1.52 -16.57 4.51
C ILE A 38 2.37 -15.84 5.56
N ASP A 39 3.69 -15.77 5.34
CA ASP A 39 4.67 -15.12 6.20
C ASP A 39 5.29 -13.85 5.57
N TYR A 40 4.63 -13.30 4.57
CA TYR A 40 5.05 -12.08 3.87
C TYR A 40 3.85 -11.16 3.62
N VAL A 41 4.14 -9.88 3.37
CA VAL A 41 3.16 -8.86 3.01
C VAL A 41 3.36 -8.45 1.56
N VAL A 42 2.26 -8.38 0.80
CA VAL A 42 2.26 -7.87 -0.57
C VAL A 42 1.50 -6.55 -0.60
N THR A 43 2.17 -5.50 -1.05
CA THR A 43 1.54 -4.20 -1.30
C THR A 43 1.43 -3.99 -2.81
N LYS A 44 0.22 -3.63 -3.27
CA LYS A 44 -0.06 -3.24 -4.65
C LYS A 44 -0.47 -1.78 -4.67
N ILE A 45 0.17 -0.99 -5.53
CA ILE A 45 -0.15 0.43 -5.72
C ILE A 45 -0.50 0.66 -7.18
N PRO A 46 -1.64 1.29 -7.49
CA PRO A 46 -1.99 1.62 -8.86
C PRO A 46 -1.05 2.72 -9.41
N ARG A 47 -0.66 2.58 -10.69
CA ARG A 47 0.06 3.61 -11.43
C ARG A 47 -0.94 4.44 -12.23
N PHE A 48 -0.92 5.74 -12.01
CA PHE A 48 -1.69 6.71 -12.79
C PHE A 48 -0.75 7.43 -13.78
N ALA A 49 -1.30 7.92 -14.89
CA ALA A 49 -0.55 8.59 -15.92
C ALA A 49 -1.20 9.94 -16.28
N PHE A 50 -1.72 10.66 -15.29
CA PHE A 50 -2.35 11.98 -15.50
C PHE A 50 -1.37 13.01 -16.07
N GLU A 51 -0.08 12.84 -15.83
CA GLU A 51 0.97 13.66 -16.45
C GLU A 51 0.97 13.60 -17.98
N LYS A 52 0.44 12.53 -18.57
CA LYS A 52 0.27 12.36 -20.02
C LYS A 52 -1.08 12.87 -20.54
N PHE A 53 -2.02 13.08 -19.64
CA PHE A 53 -3.40 13.47 -19.95
C PHE A 53 -3.85 14.65 -19.07
N PRO A 54 -3.26 15.86 -19.25
CA PRO A 54 -3.48 16.99 -18.34
C PRO A 54 -4.93 17.53 -18.34
N GLN A 55 -5.76 17.12 -19.29
CA GLN A 55 -7.18 17.48 -19.34
C GLN A 55 -8.08 16.46 -18.61
N ALA A 56 -7.53 15.31 -18.19
CA ALA A 56 -8.29 14.32 -17.46
C ALA A 56 -8.49 14.76 -16.00
N ASN A 57 -9.67 14.48 -15.46
CA ASN A 57 -9.92 14.66 -14.03
C ASN A 57 -9.13 13.61 -13.23
N ASP A 58 -8.20 14.05 -12.41
CA ASP A 58 -7.29 13.24 -11.59
C ASP A 58 -7.90 12.80 -10.25
N ARG A 59 -9.08 13.31 -9.88
CA ARG A 59 -9.76 12.90 -8.64
C ARG A 59 -10.22 11.45 -8.75
N LEU A 60 -9.91 10.66 -7.71
CA LEU A 60 -10.19 9.23 -7.67
C LEU A 60 -11.64 8.99 -7.25
N THR A 61 -12.33 8.15 -8.00
CA THR A 61 -13.72 7.76 -7.78
C THR A 61 -13.85 6.25 -7.90
N THR A 62 -15.09 5.73 -8.01
CA THR A 62 -15.33 4.31 -8.32
C THR A 62 -14.94 3.91 -9.74
N GLN A 63 -14.63 4.88 -10.61
CA GLN A 63 -14.16 4.64 -11.96
C GLN A 63 -12.68 4.22 -11.94
N MET A 64 -12.31 3.19 -12.69
CA MET A 64 -10.92 2.79 -12.86
C MET A 64 -10.16 3.79 -13.74
N LYS A 65 -9.14 4.43 -13.16
CA LYS A 65 -8.31 5.45 -13.84
C LYS A 65 -6.82 5.06 -13.93
N SER A 66 -6.45 3.95 -13.30
CA SER A 66 -5.07 3.45 -13.35
C SER A 66 -4.73 2.86 -14.71
N VAL A 67 -3.46 3.01 -15.12
CA VAL A 67 -2.90 2.43 -16.36
C VAL A 67 -2.10 1.17 -16.12
N GLY A 68 -1.83 0.84 -14.87
CA GLY A 68 -1.08 -0.32 -14.43
C GLY A 68 -0.97 -0.34 -12.91
N GLU A 69 -0.12 -1.20 -12.41
CA GLU A 69 0.14 -1.33 -10.99
C GLU A 69 1.57 -1.81 -10.72
N VAL A 70 2.10 -1.50 -9.55
CA VAL A 70 3.30 -2.11 -9.00
C VAL A 70 2.91 -3.07 -7.90
N MET A 71 3.73 -4.10 -7.70
CA MET A 71 3.58 -5.05 -6.61
C MET A 71 4.94 -5.23 -5.93
N ALA A 72 4.95 -5.13 -4.61
CA ALA A 72 6.15 -5.36 -3.83
C ALA A 72 5.87 -6.30 -2.67
N ILE A 73 6.87 -7.10 -2.32
CA ILE A 73 6.82 -8.09 -1.24
C ILE A 73 7.79 -7.66 -0.15
N GLY A 74 7.33 -7.69 1.09
CA GLY A 74 8.13 -7.44 2.28
C GLY A 74 7.74 -8.36 3.42
N ARG A 75 8.47 -8.30 4.51
CA ARG A 75 8.11 -9.01 5.76
C ARG A 75 7.12 -8.21 6.60
N THR A 76 7.14 -6.88 6.46
CA THR A 76 6.23 -5.95 7.10
C THR A 76 5.50 -5.12 6.05
N PHE A 77 4.39 -4.49 6.46
CA PHE A 77 3.67 -3.56 5.60
C PHE A 77 4.55 -2.36 5.22
N GLN A 78 5.28 -1.79 6.18
CA GLN A 78 6.16 -0.65 5.95
C GLN A 78 7.22 -0.97 4.88
N GLU A 79 7.88 -2.13 4.99
CA GLU A 79 8.85 -2.58 4.00
C GLU A 79 8.24 -2.72 2.61
N SER A 80 7.10 -3.41 2.51
CA SER A 80 6.44 -3.64 1.22
C SER A 80 5.89 -2.35 0.61
N LEU A 81 5.38 -1.41 1.44
CA LEU A 81 4.89 -0.11 1.00
C LEU A 81 6.01 0.74 0.41
N GLN A 82 7.12 0.90 1.12
CA GLN A 82 8.27 1.68 0.65
C GLN A 82 8.87 1.11 -0.64
N LYS A 83 8.99 -0.21 -0.74
CA LYS A 83 9.40 -0.88 -1.98
C LYS A 83 8.43 -0.62 -3.14
N ALA A 84 7.13 -0.65 -2.88
CA ALA A 84 6.12 -0.41 -3.90
C ALA A 84 6.15 1.05 -4.38
N LEU A 85 6.28 2.03 -3.49
CA LEU A 85 6.38 3.45 -3.84
C LEU A 85 7.60 3.72 -4.73
N ARG A 86 8.77 3.18 -4.36
CA ARG A 86 9.96 3.28 -5.20
C ARG A 86 9.77 2.59 -6.55
N GLY A 87 9.08 1.45 -6.58
CA GLY A 87 8.78 0.70 -7.79
C GLY A 87 7.82 1.39 -8.76
N LEU A 88 7.11 2.44 -8.34
CA LEU A 88 6.26 3.26 -9.22
C LEU A 88 7.06 4.03 -10.28
N GLU A 89 8.36 4.28 -10.03
CA GLU A 89 9.26 5.03 -10.93
C GLU A 89 8.72 6.42 -11.31
N VAL A 90 8.17 7.13 -10.31
CA VAL A 90 7.62 8.48 -10.46
C VAL A 90 8.58 9.57 -9.93
N GLY A 91 9.85 9.22 -9.75
CA GLY A 91 10.88 10.16 -9.28
C GLY A 91 10.95 10.36 -7.79
N VAL A 92 10.38 9.43 -7.01
CA VAL A 92 10.44 9.40 -5.54
C VAL A 92 11.04 8.08 -5.05
N ASP A 93 11.71 8.10 -3.92
CA ASP A 93 12.35 6.91 -3.33
C ASP A 93 11.45 6.19 -2.30
N GLY A 94 10.37 6.83 -1.87
CA GLY A 94 9.44 6.31 -0.89
C GLY A 94 8.34 7.32 -0.56
N LEU A 95 8.07 7.54 0.73
CA LEU A 95 7.15 8.56 1.22
C LEU A 95 7.84 9.94 1.32
N ASP A 96 8.38 10.43 0.20
CA ASP A 96 9.05 11.72 0.14
C ASP A 96 8.09 12.88 0.44
N GLU A 97 8.61 13.95 1.05
CA GLU A 97 7.83 15.15 1.36
C GLU A 97 7.39 15.87 0.07
N LYS A 98 6.11 16.25 0.01
CA LYS A 98 5.56 17.04 -1.09
C LYS A 98 5.32 18.48 -0.69
N THR A 99 4.80 18.73 0.51
CA THR A 99 4.47 20.06 0.97
C THR A 99 4.32 20.11 2.50
N THR A 100 4.53 21.31 3.05
CA THR A 100 4.21 21.64 4.44
C THR A 100 2.97 22.53 4.57
N ASP A 101 2.30 22.83 3.45
CA ASP A 101 1.09 23.66 3.43
C ASP A 101 -0.14 22.86 3.88
N LEU A 102 -0.65 23.16 5.05
CA LEU A 102 -1.77 22.45 5.68
C LEU A 102 -3.07 22.54 4.87
N ASP A 103 -3.35 23.67 4.24
CA ASP A 103 -4.57 23.85 3.43
C ASP A 103 -4.57 22.90 2.21
N THR A 104 -3.40 22.76 1.57
CA THR A 104 -3.20 21.81 0.48
C THR A 104 -3.34 20.37 0.98
N ILE A 105 -2.71 20.04 2.11
CA ILE A 105 -2.78 18.70 2.72
C ILE A 105 -4.23 18.32 3.02
N GLU A 106 -4.99 19.17 3.69
CA GLU A 106 -6.40 18.92 4.02
C GLU A 106 -7.25 18.68 2.77
N THR A 107 -7.05 19.50 1.74
CA THR A 107 -7.75 19.37 0.46
C THR A 107 -7.48 18.02 -0.19
N GLU A 108 -6.21 17.64 -0.32
CA GLU A 108 -5.79 16.39 -0.97
C GLU A 108 -6.13 15.14 -0.15
N LEU A 109 -6.26 15.26 1.17
CA LEU A 109 -6.76 14.19 2.03
C LEU A 109 -8.28 14.00 1.89
N GLY A 110 -9.04 15.10 1.78
CA GLY A 110 -10.49 15.08 1.67
C GLY A 110 -11.00 14.70 0.28
N ASP A 111 -10.34 15.15 -0.78
CA ASP A 111 -10.67 14.85 -2.19
C ASP A 111 -9.54 14.05 -2.84
N PRO A 112 -9.61 12.69 -2.82
CA PRO A 112 -8.48 11.83 -3.10
C PRO A 112 -7.99 11.94 -4.54
N GLY A 113 -6.73 12.38 -4.69
CA GLY A 113 -5.95 12.33 -5.91
C GLY A 113 -4.96 11.15 -5.95
N PRO A 114 -4.20 11.01 -7.05
CA PRO A 114 -3.22 9.94 -7.23
C PRO A 114 -2.07 10.00 -6.22
N ASP A 115 -1.78 11.16 -5.68
CA ASP A 115 -0.67 11.44 -4.77
C ASP A 115 -1.08 11.44 -3.28
N ARG A 116 -2.31 11.07 -2.97
CA ARG A 116 -2.88 11.12 -1.61
C ARG A 116 -2.00 10.47 -0.55
N ILE A 117 -1.29 9.39 -0.91
CA ILE A 117 -0.44 8.65 0.04
C ILE A 117 0.73 9.51 0.57
N TRP A 118 1.30 10.39 -0.24
CA TRP A 118 2.36 11.31 0.17
C TRP A 118 1.83 12.44 1.04
N TYR A 119 0.68 13.02 0.69
CA TYR A 119 0.02 14.02 1.54
C TYR A 119 -0.40 13.46 2.90
N LEU A 120 -0.70 12.16 2.96
CA LEU A 120 -0.95 11.47 4.22
C LEU A 120 0.29 11.44 5.13
N ALA A 121 1.47 11.17 4.57
CA ALA A 121 2.72 11.24 5.30
C ALA A 121 3.05 12.69 5.72
N ASP A 122 2.82 13.67 4.85
CA ASP A 122 3.03 15.08 5.14
C ASP A 122 2.11 15.58 6.27
N ALA A 123 0.87 15.11 6.34
CA ALA A 123 -0.04 15.41 7.45
C ALA A 123 0.56 15.00 8.80
N PHE A 124 1.15 13.80 8.88
CA PHE A 124 1.84 13.35 10.08
C PHE A 124 3.12 14.16 10.37
N ARG A 125 3.92 14.51 9.34
CA ARG A 125 5.12 15.35 9.48
C ARG A 125 4.78 16.72 10.03
N CYS A 126 3.66 17.31 9.58
CA CYS A 126 3.16 18.60 10.06
C CYS A 126 2.46 18.52 11.44
N GLY A 127 2.34 17.34 12.03
CA GLY A 127 1.77 17.15 13.35
C GLY A 127 0.24 17.18 13.39
N MET A 128 -0.44 16.96 12.27
CA MET A 128 -1.90 16.83 12.23
C MET A 128 -2.35 15.65 13.09
N ALA A 129 -3.44 15.82 13.85
CA ALA A 129 -3.89 14.80 14.77
C ALA A 129 -4.40 13.54 14.03
N PHE A 130 -4.06 12.37 14.55
CA PHE A 130 -4.48 11.08 13.98
C PHE A 130 -5.99 11.00 13.72
N ALA A 131 -6.80 11.45 14.70
CA ALA A 131 -8.26 11.45 14.58
C ALA A 131 -8.76 12.37 13.45
N GLU A 132 -8.11 13.49 13.22
CA GLU A 132 -8.40 14.44 12.15
C GLU A 132 -8.10 13.82 10.79
N ILE A 133 -6.92 13.23 10.61
CA ILE A 133 -6.53 12.50 9.41
C ILE A 133 -7.51 11.37 9.11
N HIS A 134 -7.90 10.59 10.13
CA HIS A 134 -8.89 9.53 9.97
C HIS A 134 -10.26 10.10 9.54
N ASN A 135 -10.69 11.22 10.12
CA ASN A 135 -11.97 11.84 9.77
C ASN A 135 -12.00 12.34 8.32
N LEU A 136 -10.92 12.92 7.84
CA LEU A 136 -10.78 13.40 6.46
C LEU A 136 -10.71 12.25 5.45
N THR A 137 -9.90 11.24 5.78
CA THR A 137 -9.54 10.20 4.80
C THR A 137 -10.43 8.98 4.81
N ARG A 138 -11.01 8.65 5.96
CA ARG A 138 -11.72 7.38 6.23
C ARG A 138 -10.87 6.13 5.97
N ILE A 139 -9.55 6.29 5.93
CA ILE A 139 -8.60 5.16 5.84
C ILE A 139 -8.63 4.41 7.17
N ASP A 140 -8.61 3.08 7.10
CA ASP A 140 -8.59 2.25 8.31
C ASP A 140 -7.44 2.65 9.25
N PRO A 141 -7.70 2.82 10.56
CA PRO A 141 -6.72 3.23 11.54
C PRO A 141 -5.44 2.39 11.56
N TRP A 142 -5.52 1.12 11.22
CA TRP A 142 -4.35 0.25 11.16
C TRP A 142 -3.32 0.74 10.13
N PHE A 143 -3.77 1.12 8.91
CA PHE A 143 -2.87 1.66 7.88
C PHE A 143 -2.30 3.03 8.27
N LEU A 144 -3.14 3.89 8.87
CA LEU A 144 -2.70 5.18 9.37
C LEU A 144 -1.59 5.04 10.40
N ALA A 145 -1.73 4.10 11.36
CA ALA A 145 -0.71 3.83 12.37
C ALA A 145 0.61 3.34 11.76
N GLN A 146 0.57 2.53 10.70
CA GLN A 146 1.79 2.07 10.02
C GLN A 146 2.53 3.22 9.32
N ILE A 147 1.80 4.16 8.72
CA ILE A 147 2.38 5.33 8.05
C ILE A 147 2.90 6.33 9.08
N GLU A 148 2.17 6.55 10.17
CA GLU A 148 2.62 7.38 11.29
C GLU A 148 3.93 6.86 11.88
N ASP A 149 4.07 5.53 12.06
CA ASP A 149 5.28 4.90 12.57
C ASP A 149 6.47 5.12 11.62
N LEU A 150 6.27 5.00 10.30
CA LEU A 150 7.31 5.34 9.30
C LEU A 150 7.78 6.80 9.43
N VAL A 151 6.84 7.74 9.53
CA VAL A 151 7.18 9.17 9.67
C VAL A 151 7.90 9.44 11.01
N ARG A 152 7.49 8.80 12.10
CA ARG A 152 8.19 8.90 13.38
C ARG A 152 9.63 8.38 13.32
N GLN A 153 9.85 7.27 12.63
CA GLN A 153 11.19 6.70 12.45
C GLN A 153 12.05 7.64 11.60
N GLU A 154 11.51 8.18 10.51
CA GLU A 154 12.17 9.20 9.70
C GLU A 154 12.60 10.41 10.54
N GLN A 155 11.67 10.97 11.34
CA GLN A 155 11.94 12.11 12.22
C GLN A 155 12.98 11.79 13.31
N ALA A 156 12.95 10.57 13.84
CA ALA A 156 13.93 10.12 14.83
C ALA A 156 15.35 9.98 14.25
N LEU A 157 15.46 9.68 12.96
CA LEU A 157 16.73 9.59 12.24
C LEU A 157 17.22 10.94 11.72
N ALA A 158 16.28 11.86 11.46
CA ALA A 158 16.60 13.19 10.96
C ALA A 158 17.55 13.94 11.90
N GLY A 159 18.64 14.48 11.36
CA GLY A 159 19.65 15.20 12.14
C GLY A 159 20.72 14.33 12.82
N ASN A 160 20.62 13.01 12.75
CA ASN A 160 21.67 12.12 13.21
C ASN A 160 22.72 11.88 12.11
N THR A 161 24.01 11.78 12.51
CA THR A 161 25.05 11.29 11.63
C THR A 161 25.07 9.75 11.64
N LEU A 162 25.58 9.12 10.60
CA LEU A 162 25.71 7.66 10.55
C LEU A 162 26.50 7.10 11.74
N ASP A 163 27.52 7.83 12.22
CA ASP A 163 28.35 7.43 13.36
C ASP A 163 27.59 7.50 14.71
N ALA A 164 26.50 8.25 14.77
CA ALA A 164 25.64 8.38 15.97
C ALA A 164 24.55 7.28 16.05
N LEU A 165 24.34 6.53 14.96
CA LEU A 165 23.34 5.45 14.91
C LEU A 165 23.97 4.14 15.40
N ASP A 166 23.38 3.56 16.42
CA ASP A 166 23.76 2.23 16.87
C ASP A 166 23.16 1.12 16.00
N ARG A 167 23.60 -0.13 16.24
CA ARG A 167 23.14 -1.28 15.48
C ARG A 167 21.65 -1.52 15.60
N ASP A 168 21.04 -1.17 16.72
CA ASP A 168 19.61 -1.41 16.96
C ASP A 168 18.74 -0.35 16.27
N ALA A 169 19.22 0.89 16.18
CA ALA A 169 18.60 1.93 15.37
C ALA A 169 18.60 1.61 13.87
N LEU A 170 19.65 0.93 13.38
CA LEU A 170 19.78 0.54 11.97
C LEU A 170 19.01 -0.76 11.61
N ARG A 171 18.42 -1.44 12.59
CA ARG A 171 17.65 -2.69 12.37
C ARG A 171 16.15 -2.50 12.39
N LYS A 172 15.69 -1.35 12.85
CA LYS A 172 14.28 -0.97 12.83
C LYS A 172 13.87 -0.52 11.44
#